data_cc229fed46dea3706a560155c051f0a7
#
_entry.id   cc229fed46dea3706a560155c051f0a7
#
_cell.length_a   1.000
_cell.length_b   1.000
_cell.length_c   1.000
_cell.angle_alpha   90.00
_cell.angle_beta   90.00
_cell.angle_gamma   90.00
#
_symmetry.space_group_name_H-M   'P 1'
#
loop_
_entity.id
_entity.type
_entity.pdbx_description
1 polymer ?
#
loop_
_entity_poly.entity_id
_entity_poly.type
_entity_poly.pdbx_seq_one_letter_code
_entity_poly.pdbx_strand_id
1 'polypeptide(L)'
;MFRRLLAGTLLAVSILAPALAAEDVGARPVFAVVDVTDPLDDRIYDYLESVIADPTVAAVILKIDSPAMASGDPTQLFAAILEAPRPVVAWVGPDPAVAHGGAAALLNLAHVGAAAPGVELGHLEPTVVTGDVAVPFRGDHGDPEQALASAERLRRSSVEVGADPIPGYVDLVVPTLGQLVVGLDGREVTVAGKPFVFSTATTITDEEGTTATVPTVEVRFHKPGLWTRFLRLAARPETSFFFLVAGLAVAVFEFYAAGVGISAAVAAVSLFLAGYGLSILPVRPWAVALVAAATLLYVWDFQRNDLGLRSALATAGLVVAGVAWTDAAPQFGPNPWVVLVVVVGTALFYGMALTTVARSRLSTPTIGREHLVGRPGRAVTPLDPEGIVEIDGARWRARTHRSASFAEGDPVEVLAVDGVVLEVGPPLAKG
;
A
#
# COMPACT_ATOMS: atom_id res chain seq x y z
N MET A 1 -60.95 -4.97 38.05
CA MET A 1 -61.61 -6.15 38.64
C MET A 1 -60.97 -7.41 38.10
N PHE A 2 -60.52 -8.28 39.00
CA PHE A 2 -59.93 -9.62 38.86
C PHE A 2 -58.48 -9.79 38.28
N ARG A 3 -57.58 -9.83 39.28
CA ARG A 3 -56.33 -10.62 39.33
C ARG A 3 -56.65 -12.13 39.21
N ARG A 4 -55.84 -12.88 38.47
CA ARG A 4 -55.54 -14.26 38.89
C ARG A 4 -54.06 -14.59 38.54
N LEU A 5 -53.34 -14.90 39.61
CA LEU A 5 -52.04 -15.53 39.67
C LEU A 5 -52.09 -16.92 39.00
N LEU A 6 -51.02 -17.29 38.28
CA LEU A 6 -50.62 -18.68 38.07
C LEU A 6 -49.14 -18.78 38.42
N ALA A 7 -48.90 -19.37 39.60
CA ALA A 7 -47.59 -19.82 40.01
C ALA A 7 -47.26 -21.13 39.28
N GLY A 8 -46.22 -21.10 38.44
CA GLY A 8 -45.64 -22.27 37.82
C GLY A 8 -44.32 -22.59 38.52
N THR A 9 -44.32 -23.70 39.24
CA THR A 9 -43.18 -24.29 39.94
C THR A 9 -42.19 -24.82 38.90
N LEU A 10 -41.03 -24.15 38.74
CA LEU A 10 -39.87 -24.65 37.99
C LEU A 10 -39.13 -25.64 38.89
N LEU A 11 -39.24 -26.91 38.56
CA LEU A 11 -38.44 -27.99 39.12
C LEU A 11 -37.01 -27.88 38.57
N ALA A 12 -36.08 -27.42 39.40
CA ALA A 12 -34.64 -27.38 39.07
C ALA A 12 -34.11 -28.82 39.19
N VAL A 13 -33.94 -29.46 38.06
CA VAL A 13 -33.15 -30.71 37.94
C VAL A 13 -31.67 -30.32 37.91
N SER A 14 -31.01 -30.40 39.04
CA SER A 14 -29.56 -30.28 39.16
C SER A 14 -28.93 -31.52 38.58
N ILE A 15 -28.51 -31.44 37.30
CA ILE A 15 -27.62 -32.40 36.71
C ILE A 15 -26.24 -32.16 37.33
N LEU A 16 -25.86 -33.01 38.26
CA LEU A 16 -24.52 -33.11 38.78
C LEU A 16 -23.62 -33.70 37.67
N ALA A 17 -23.09 -32.85 36.80
CA ALA A 17 -22.01 -33.24 35.92
C ALA A 17 -20.76 -33.45 36.80
N PRO A 18 -20.04 -34.57 36.64
CA PRO A 18 -18.76 -34.70 37.32
C PRO A 18 -17.86 -33.60 36.77
N ALA A 19 -17.33 -32.78 37.66
CA ALA A 19 -16.24 -31.88 37.36
C ALA A 19 -15.06 -32.79 36.97
N LEU A 20 -14.87 -33.00 35.66
CA LEU A 20 -13.60 -33.40 35.14
C LEU A 20 -12.64 -32.32 35.61
N ALA A 21 -11.75 -32.71 36.54
CA ALA A 21 -10.62 -31.88 36.89
C ALA A 21 -9.94 -31.51 35.58
N ALA A 22 -10.05 -30.24 35.20
CA ALA A 22 -9.17 -29.67 34.20
C ALA A 22 -7.80 -29.85 34.82
N GLU A 23 -7.02 -30.81 34.35
CA GLU A 23 -5.59 -30.80 34.55
C GLU A 23 -5.15 -29.38 34.17
N ASP A 24 -4.47 -28.74 35.10
CA ASP A 24 -3.83 -27.45 34.90
C ASP A 24 -2.77 -27.68 33.79
N VAL A 25 -3.21 -27.57 32.54
CA VAL A 25 -2.34 -27.58 31.37
C VAL A 25 -1.55 -26.30 31.50
N GLY A 26 -0.39 -26.40 32.16
CA GLY A 26 0.52 -25.28 32.37
C GLY A 26 0.58 -24.47 31.09
N ALA A 27 0.44 -23.13 31.24
CA ALA A 27 0.37 -22.23 30.10
C ALA A 27 1.47 -22.58 29.10
N ARG A 28 1.08 -22.92 27.86
CA ARG A 28 2.04 -23.28 26.81
C ARG A 28 3.02 -22.14 26.58
N PRO A 29 4.32 -22.42 26.42
CA PRO A 29 5.28 -21.38 26.09
C PRO A 29 4.86 -20.63 24.83
N VAL A 30 4.85 -19.29 24.88
CA VAL A 30 4.44 -18.46 23.75
C VAL A 30 5.67 -18.11 22.93
N PHE A 31 5.65 -18.47 21.66
CA PHE A 31 6.64 -18.04 20.67
C PHE A 31 6.06 -16.86 19.87
N ALA A 32 6.72 -15.70 19.99
CA ALA A 32 6.35 -14.53 19.21
C ALA A 32 6.88 -14.66 17.79
N VAL A 33 6.01 -14.60 16.79
CA VAL A 33 6.39 -14.54 15.39
C VAL A 33 6.21 -13.12 14.89
N VAL A 34 7.27 -12.54 14.36
CA VAL A 34 7.28 -11.18 13.81
C VAL A 34 7.60 -11.22 12.32
N ASP A 35 6.72 -10.66 11.51
CA ASP A 35 6.97 -10.50 10.08
C ASP A 35 7.97 -9.34 9.86
N VAL A 36 9.15 -9.68 9.36
CA VAL A 36 10.23 -8.77 8.96
C VAL A 36 10.21 -8.67 7.44
N THR A 37 9.28 -7.85 6.92
CA THR A 37 9.01 -7.76 5.48
C THR A 37 9.33 -6.36 4.96
N ASP A 38 9.46 -6.22 3.63
CA ASP A 38 9.76 -4.94 2.99
C ASP A 38 11.12 -4.34 3.41
N PRO A 39 11.57 -3.24 2.82
CA PRO A 39 12.75 -2.53 3.30
C PRO A 39 12.59 -2.08 4.75
N LEU A 40 13.62 -2.28 5.57
CA LEU A 40 13.59 -1.98 7.00
C LEU A 40 14.10 -0.55 7.26
N ASP A 41 13.55 0.07 8.30
CA ASP A 41 13.88 1.41 8.78
C ASP A 41 13.88 1.46 10.32
N ASP A 42 14.27 2.59 10.91
CA ASP A 42 14.33 2.78 12.36
C ASP A 42 13.06 2.34 13.10
N ARG A 43 11.86 2.60 12.51
CA ARG A 43 10.58 2.23 13.14
C ARG A 43 10.41 0.73 13.29
N ILE A 44 10.97 -0.02 12.37
CA ILE A 44 10.95 -1.49 12.45
C ILE A 44 12.02 -1.97 13.39
N TYR A 45 13.19 -1.33 13.43
CA TYR A 45 14.24 -1.66 14.42
C TYR A 45 13.69 -1.50 15.84
N ASP A 46 13.12 -0.32 16.18
CA ASP A 46 12.49 -0.07 17.49
C ASP A 46 11.41 -1.10 17.83
N TYR A 47 10.60 -1.47 16.83
CA TYR A 47 9.54 -2.46 17.01
C TYR A 47 10.12 -3.84 17.30
N LEU A 48 11.11 -4.30 16.55
CA LEU A 48 11.76 -5.60 16.74
C LEU A 48 12.44 -5.66 18.14
N GLU A 49 13.15 -4.61 18.53
CA GLU A 49 13.75 -4.47 19.86
C GLU A 49 12.70 -4.62 20.96
N SER A 50 11.56 -3.96 20.81
CA SER A 50 10.47 -4.05 21.78
C SER A 50 9.90 -5.45 21.93
N VAL A 51 9.82 -6.25 20.86
CA VAL A 51 9.34 -7.63 20.91
C VAL A 51 10.42 -8.56 21.49
N ILE A 52 11.70 -8.35 21.16
CA ILE A 52 12.83 -9.12 21.73
C ILE A 52 12.91 -8.91 23.25
N ALA A 53 12.61 -7.71 23.73
CA ALA A 53 12.61 -7.37 25.14
C ALA A 53 11.35 -7.84 25.90
N ASP A 54 10.29 -8.29 25.22
CA ASP A 54 9.01 -8.65 25.85
C ASP A 54 9.17 -9.83 26.81
N PRO A 55 8.93 -9.66 28.14
CA PRO A 55 9.08 -10.73 29.12
C PRO A 55 8.02 -11.83 29.03
N THR A 56 6.96 -11.63 28.28
CA THR A 56 5.83 -12.58 28.20
C THR A 56 6.04 -13.69 27.18
N VAL A 57 7.05 -13.56 26.31
CA VAL A 57 7.36 -14.56 25.28
C VAL A 57 8.52 -15.46 25.69
N ALA A 58 8.47 -16.73 25.33
CA ALA A 58 9.50 -17.71 25.60
C ALA A 58 10.63 -17.69 24.54
N ALA A 59 10.29 -17.35 23.31
CA ALA A 59 11.22 -17.18 22.20
C ALA A 59 10.63 -16.20 21.16
N VAL A 60 11.50 -15.64 20.32
CA VAL A 60 11.11 -14.76 19.20
C VAL A 60 11.53 -15.39 17.88
N ILE A 61 10.62 -15.48 16.92
CA ILE A 61 10.90 -15.91 15.56
C ILE A 61 10.76 -14.70 14.64
N LEU A 62 11.87 -14.30 14.03
CA LEU A 62 11.92 -13.28 12.99
C LEU A 62 11.65 -13.96 11.64
N LYS A 63 10.46 -13.80 11.09
CA LYS A 63 10.11 -14.31 9.77
C LYS A 63 10.49 -13.27 8.73
N ILE A 64 11.55 -13.55 7.97
CA ILE A 64 12.23 -12.59 7.10
C ILE A 64 11.79 -12.78 5.64
N ASP A 65 11.39 -11.67 5.03
CA ASP A 65 11.20 -11.48 3.59
C ASP A 65 11.50 -10.00 3.27
N SER A 66 12.79 -9.64 3.27
CA SER A 66 13.22 -8.25 3.17
C SER A 66 14.39 -8.09 2.19
N PRO A 67 14.24 -7.19 1.20
CA PRO A 67 15.28 -6.95 0.19
C PRO A 67 16.44 -6.08 0.71
N ALA A 68 16.28 -5.36 1.81
CA ALA A 68 17.32 -4.48 2.36
C ALA A 68 16.93 -3.88 3.72
N MET A 69 17.92 -3.43 4.47
CA MET A 69 17.79 -2.34 5.44
C MET A 69 17.95 -1.02 4.68
N ALA A 70 16.88 -0.23 4.54
CA ALA A 70 16.89 0.95 3.68
C ALA A 70 17.59 2.14 4.31
N SER A 71 17.31 2.41 5.58
CA SER A 71 17.81 3.58 6.31
C SER A 71 17.87 3.33 7.80
N GLY A 72 18.44 4.29 8.52
CA GLY A 72 18.56 4.26 9.98
C GLY A 72 19.80 3.56 10.48
N ASP A 73 19.88 3.42 11.81
CA ASP A 73 20.99 2.76 12.49
C ASP A 73 20.54 1.47 13.21
N PRO A 74 20.79 0.28 12.63
CA PRO A 74 20.39 -1.00 13.22
C PRO A 74 21.29 -1.48 14.37
N THR A 75 22.28 -0.69 14.81
CA THR A 75 23.27 -1.12 15.81
C THR A 75 22.61 -1.58 17.11
N GLN A 76 21.56 -0.88 17.56
CA GLN A 76 20.82 -1.25 18.77
C GLN A 76 20.05 -2.56 18.56
N LEU A 77 19.42 -2.75 17.40
CA LEU A 77 18.77 -4.02 17.05
C LEU A 77 19.75 -5.18 17.03
N PHE A 78 20.94 -4.98 16.44
CA PHE A 78 21.98 -6.03 16.42
C PHE A 78 22.43 -6.40 17.83
N ALA A 79 22.65 -5.41 18.68
CA ALA A 79 22.97 -5.62 20.08
C ALA A 79 21.82 -6.32 20.83
N ALA A 80 20.57 -5.90 20.61
CA ALA A 80 19.40 -6.51 21.24
C ALA A 80 19.23 -8.00 20.87
N ILE A 81 19.58 -8.40 19.65
CA ILE A 81 19.53 -9.81 19.22
C ILE A 81 20.67 -10.61 19.87
N LEU A 82 21.89 -10.07 19.87
CA LEU A 82 23.06 -10.74 20.44
C LEU A 82 22.95 -10.92 21.96
N GLU A 83 22.44 -9.94 22.67
CA GLU A 83 22.29 -9.90 24.13
C GLU A 83 20.89 -10.35 24.59
N ALA A 84 20.07 -10.87 23.65
CA ALA A 84 18.70 -11.25 23.94
C ALA A 84 18.60 -12.20 25.15
N PRO A 85 17.71 -11.90 26.12
CA PRO A 85 17.53 -12.75 27.30
C PRO A 85 16.79 -14.05 27.01
N ARG A 86 16.31 -14.21 25.78
CA ARG A 86 15.57 -15.38 25.27
C ARG A 86 16.01 -15.73 23.86
N PRO A 87 15.81 -16.99 23.42
CA PRO A 87 16.20 -17.40 22.08
C PRO A 87 15.52 -16.54 21.02
N VAL A 88 16.31 -16.05 20.08
CA VAL A 88 15.86 -15.41 18.83
C VAL A 88 16.18 -16.36 17.69
N VAL A 89 15.20 -16.69 16.89
CA VAL A 89 15.31 -17.53 15.69
C VAL A 89 15.03 -16.65 14.48
N ALA A 90 15.91 -16.64 13.50
CA ALA A 90 15.68 -15.95 12.22
C ALA A 90 15.33 -16.99 11.16
N TRP A 91 14.21 -16.82 10.47
CA TRP A 91 13.78 -17.73 9.41
C TRP A 91 13.40 -16.95 8.15
N VAL A 92 14.10 -17.23 7.05
CA VAL A 92 13.77 -16.68 5.73
C VAL A 92 12.75 -17.60 5.08
N GLY A 93 11.57 -17.08 4.80
CA GLY A 93 10.52 -17.88 4.20
C GLY A 93 9.09 -17.37 4.41
N PRO A 94 8.13 -18.05 3.76
CA PRO A 94 8.32 -19.17 2.81
C PRO A 94 8.84 -18.72 1.45
N ASP A 95 9.22 -19.65 0.57
CA ASP A 95 9.51 -19.36 -0.83
C ASP A 95 8.34 -18.58 -1.50
N PRO A 96 8.61 -17.49 -2.28
CA PRO A 96 9.89 -16.96 -2.74
C PRO A 96 10.46 -15.80 -1.89
N ALA A 97 10.58 -15.95 -0.58
CA ALA A 97 11.12 -14.92 0.31
C ALA A 97 12.60 -14.60 -0.02
N VAL A 98 13.00 -13.38 0.31
CA VAL A 98 14.38 -12.90 0.14
C VAL A 98 14.92 -12.34 1.44
N ALA A 99 16.25 -12.45 1.63
CA ALA A 99 16.94 -11.75 2.70
C ALA A 99 18.26 -11.18 2.18
N HIS A 100 18.36 -9.85 2.11
CA HIS A 100 19.54 -9.15 1.64
C HIS A 100 20.01 -8.07 2.60
N GLY A 101 21.27 -7.67 2.49
CA GLY A 101 21.89 -6.65 3.32
C GLY A 101 21.84 -7.02 4.80
N GLY A 102 21.53 -6.04 5.64
CA GLY A 102 21.37 -6.26 7.08
C GLY A 102 20.27 -7.23 7.45
N ALA A 103 19.22 -7.40 6.61
CA ALA A 103 18.18 -8.41 6.85
C ALA A 103 18.75 -9.84 6.77
N ALA A 104 19.66 -10.11 5.83
CA ALA A 104 20.39 -11.38 5.77
C ALA A 104 21.34 -11.58 6.97
N ALA A 105 21.94 -10.49 7.45
CA ALA A 105 22.82 -10.54 8.61
C ALA A 105 22.08 -10.97 9.89
N LEU A 106 20.77 -10.74 10.00
CA LEU A 106 19.96 -11.19 11.14
C LEU A 106 20.01 -12.71 11.35
N LEU A 107 20.24 -13.49 10.28
CA LEU A 107 20.41 -14.95 10.40
C LEU A 107 21.66 -15.32 11.20
N ASN A 108 22.79 -14.64 10.95
CA ASN A 108 24.02 -14.87 11.70
C ASN A 108 23.91 -14.34 13.15
N LEU A 109 23.18 -13.24 13.37
CA LEU A 109 23.03 -12.64 14.69
C LEU A 109 22.05 -13.39 15.60
N ALA A 110 21.08 -14.10 15.04
CA ALA A 110 20.11 -14.89 15.79
C ALA A 110 20.78 -16.10 16.49
N HIS A 111 20.08 -16.75 17.41
CA HIS A 111 20.59 -17.98 18.07
C HIS A 111 20.44 -19.21 17.16
N VAL A 112 19.47 -19.17 16.24
CA VAL A 112 19.29 -20.18 15.19
C VAL A 112 18.93 -19.46 13.92
N GLY A 113 19.67 -19.69 12.84
CA GLY A 113 19.34 -19.29 11.50
C GLY A 113 18.61 -20.41 10.78
N ALA A 114 17.52 -20.09 10.09
CA ALA A 114 16.78 -21.06 9.32
C ALA A 114 16.29 -20.45 8.00
N ALA A 115 16.05 -21.30 7.01
CA ALA A 115 15.55 -20.85 5.72
C ALA A 115 14.64 -21.90 5.09
N ALA A 116 13.70 -21.45 4.26
CA ALA A 116 12.98 -22.36 3.37
C ALA A 116 13.85 -22.68 2.13
N PRO A 117 13.71 -23.87 1.52
CA PRO A 117 14.32 -24.13 0.23
C PRO A 117 13.70 -23.23 -0.84
N GLY A 118 14.52 -22.76 -1.79
CA GLY A 118 14.08 -21.86 -2.87
C GLY A 118 14.14 -20.36 -2.54
N VAL A 119 14.39 -19.97 -1.28
CA VAL A 119 14.55 -18.57 -0.91
C VAL A 119 15.91 -18.03 -1.31
N GLU A 120 16.01 -16.73 -1.54
CA GLU A 120 17.26 -16.07 -1.91
C GLU A 120 17.91 -15.40 -0.70
N LEU A 121 19.18 -15.72 -0.46
CA LEU A 121 19.99 -15.19 0.63
C LEU A 121 21.28 -14.58 0.08
N GLY A 122 21.62 -13.35 0.46
CA GLY A 122 22.92 -12.79 0.08
C GLY A 122 22.96 -11.28 0.01
N HIS A 123 23.92 -10.80 -0.81
CA HIS A 123 24.21 -9.37 -0.90
C HIS A 123 24.29 -8.72 0.47
N LEU A 124 25.17 -9.25 1.35
CA LEU A 124 25.30 -8.74 2.73
C LEU A 124 25.73 -7.26 2.75
N GLU A 125 26.42 -6.80 1.70
CA GLU A 125 26.78 -5.40 1.50
C GLU A 125 25.97 -4.77 0.36
N PRO A 126 25.48 -3.54 0.55
CA PRO A 126 25.59 -2.75 1.80
C PRO A 126 24.66 -3.30 2.90
N THR A 127 25.09 -3.23 4.14
CA THR A 127 24.25 -3.60 5.30
C THR A 127 23.02 -2.74 5.40
N VAL A 128 23.22 -1.41 5.32
CA VAL A 128 22.16 -0.40 5.19
C VAL A 128 22.41 0.38 3.91
N VAL A 129 21.36 0.53 3.09
CA VAL A 129 21.53 1.13 1.76
C VAL A 129 21.97 2.61 1.83
N THR A 130 21.49 3.36 2.83
CA THR A 130 21.82 4.78 3.00
C THR A 130 22.98 5.05 3.95
N GLY A 131 23.63 4.01 4.49
CA GLY A 131 24.70 4.14 5.47
C GLY A 131 25.69 2.99 5.44
N ASP A 132 26.81 3.18 6.11
CA ASP A 132 27.82 2.14 6.32
C ASP A 132 27.80 1.72 7.80
N VAL A 133 27.27 0.53 8.08
CA VAL A 133 27.11 -0.01 9.43
C VAL A 133 27.80 -1.36 9.51
N ALA A 134 28.71 -1.50 10.46
CA ALA A 134 29.37 -2.76 10.71
C ALA A 134 28.40 -3.76 11.35
N VAL A 135 28.34 -4.96 10.79
CA VAL A 135 27.60 -6.08 11.38
C VAL A 135 28.50 -6.86 12.30
N PRO A 136 28.15 -7.02 13.58
CA PRO A 136 28.84 -7.98 14.44
C PRO A 136 28.68 -9.40 13.88
N PHE A 137 29.70 -10.22 14.05
CA PHE A 137 29.64 -11.60 13.58
C PHE A 137 29.50 -12.53 14.78
N ARG A 138 28.45 -13.33 14.83
CA ARG A 138 28.24 -14.38 15.82
C ARG A 138 28.98 -15.63 15.37
N GLY A 139 29.99 -16.04 16.11
CA GLY A 139 30.87 -17.14 15.72
C GLY A 139 30.47 -18.52 16.25
N ASP A 140 29.27 -18.69 16.80
CA ASP A 140 28.80 -19.94 17.44
C ASP A 140 27.89 -20.80 16.51
N HIS A 141 27.70 -20.41 15.26
CA HIS A 141 26.98 -21.17 14.23
C HIS A 141 27.92 -22.13 13.48
N GLY A 142 28.23 -23.27 14.06
CA GLY A 142 29.06 -24.30 13.44
C GLY A 142 30.55 -23.96 13.37
N ASP A 143 31.22 -24.35 12.28
CA ASP A 143 32.66 -24.10 12.07
C ASP A 143 32.91 -22.63 11.69
N PRO A 144 33.67 -21.86 12.49
CA PRO A 144 33.93 -20.45 12.23
C PRO A 144 34.63 -20.18 10.90
N GLU A 145 35.50 -21.06 10.40
CA GLU A 145 36.20 -20.88 9.13
C GLU A 145 35.21 -21.00 7.95
N GLN A 146 34.32 -21.99 8.01
CA GLN A 146 33.28 -22.15 6.98
C GLN A 146 32.23 -21.01 7.02
N ALA A 147 31.91 -20.53 8.22
CA ALA A 147 31.02 -19.40 8.39
C ALA A 147 31.58 -18.11 7.78
N LEU A 148 32.88 -17.82 7.97
CA LEU A 148 33.55 -16.70 7.34
C LEU A 148 33.64 -16.86 5.81
N ALA A 149 33.91 -18.08 5.32
CA ALA A 149 33.89 -18.34 3.88
C ALA A 149 32.50 -18.11 3.25
N SER A 150 31.42 -18.48 3.97
CA SER A 150 30.06 -18.19 3.57
C SER A 150 29.77 -16.70 3.55
N ALA A 151 30.20 -15.96 4.59
CA ALA A 151 30.07 -14.51 4.67
C ALA A 151 30.73 -13.81 3.46
N GLU A 152 31.97 -14.20 3.13
CA GLU A 152 32.69 -13.63 1.98
C GLU A 152 31.98 -13.93 0.65
N ARG A 153 31.46 -15.14 0.49
CA ARG A 153 30.70 -15.53 -0.71
C ARG A 153 29.40 -14.72 -0.83
N LEU A 154 28.67 -14.57 0.26
CA LEU A 154 27.38 -13.86 0.29
C LEU A 154 27.54 -12.35 0.28
N ARG A 155 28.73 -11.83 0.51
CA ARG A 155 28.96 -10.38 0.65
C ARG A 155 28.46 -9.57 -0.54
N ARG A 156 28.74 -10.02 -1.78
CA ARG A 156 28.37 -9.32 -3.03
C ARG A 156 27.57 -10.17 -4.01
N SER A 157 27.15 -11.35 -3.58
CA SER A 157 26.34 -12.25 -4.39
C SER A 157 25.20 -12.82 -3.57
N SER A 158 24.14 -13.26 -4.22
CA SER A 158 23.08 -14.04 -3.60
C SER A 158 23.20 -15.52 -3.97
N VAL A 159 22.59 -16.35 -3.16
CA VAL A 159 22.48 -17.80 -3.34
C VAL A 159 21.05 -18.20 -3.09
N GLU A 160 20.50 -19.04 -3.95
CA GLU A 160 19.27 -19.76 -3.68
C GLU A 160 19.55 -20.87 -2.65
N VAL A 161 18.79 -20.91 -1.56
CA VAL A 161 18.95 -21.90 -0.50
C VAL A 161 18.42 -23.25 -0.99
N GLY A 162 19.31 -24.23 -1.07
CA GLY A 162 18.99 -25.61 -1.45
C GLY A 162 18.47 -26.43 -0.27
N ALA A 163 18.81 -27.72 -0.27
CA ALA A 163 18.48 -28.64 0.83
C ALA A 163 19.50 -28.59 1.98
N ASP A 164 20.72 -28.09 1.72
CA ASP A 164 21.82 -28.10 2.66
C ASP A 164 21.91 -26.78 3.45
N PRO A 165 22.28 -26.85 4.74
CA PRO A 165 22.58 -25.67 5.56
C PRO A 165 23.70 -24.80 4.98
N ILE A 166 23.69 -23.51 5.33
CA ILE A 166 24.76 -22.56 4.97
C ILE A 166 25.49 -22.18 6.25
N PRO A 167 26.74 -22.63 6.44
CA PRO A 167 27.50 -22.39 7.68
C PRO A 167 27.52 -20.90 8.06
N GLY A 168 27.20 -20.60 9.30
CA GLY A 168 27.15 -19.25 9.85
C GLY A 168 25.85 -18.48 9.59
N TYR A 169 24.95 -18.98 8.75
CA TYR A 169 23.69 -18.29 8.40
C TYR A 169 22.46 -19.20 8.49
N VAL A 170 22.54 -20.42 7.98
CA VAL A 170 21.39 -21.33 7.95
C VAL A 170 21.78 -22.64 8.60
N ASP A 171 21.25 -22.88 9.81
CA ASP A 171 21.43 -24.11 10.57
C ASP A 171 20.37 -25.15 10.24
N LEU A 172 19.20 -24.69 9.76
CA LEU A 172 18.05 -25.53 9.51
C LEU A 172 17.33 -25.13 8.23
N VAL A 173 17.16 -26.06 7.30
CA VAL A 173 16.39 -25.83 6.07
C VAL A 173 15.00 -26.47 6.23
N VAL A 174 13.96 -25.62 6.28
CA VAL A 174 12.58 -26.06 6.51
C VAL A 174 11.59 -25.17 5.73
N PRO A 175 10.66 -25.76 4.98
CA PRO A 175 9.80 -25.02 4.06
C PRO A 175 8.67 -24.23 4.75
N THR A 176 8.33 -24.56 6.00
CA THR A 176 7.19 -23.93 6.69
C THR A 176 7.52 -23.59 8.15
N LEU A 177 6.82 -22.56 8.66
CA LEU A 177 6.94 -22.15 10.06
C LEU A 177 6.59 -23.29 11.04
N GLY A 178 5.59 -24.11 10.70
CA GLY A 178 5.24 -25.27 11.54
C GLY A 178 6.36 -26.28 11.63
N GLN A 179 7.04 -26.57 10.51
CA GLN A 179 8.21 -27.45 10.48
C GLN A 179 9.43 -26.83 11.17
N LEU A 180 9.56 -25.48 11.13
CA LEU A 180 10.57 -24.79 11.89
C LEU A 180 10.39 -25.06 13.39
N VAL A 181 9.17 -24.85 13.91
CA VAL A 181 8.87 -25.08 15.33
C VAL A 181 9.18 -26.52 15.75
N VAL A 182 8.80 -27.50 14.93
CA VAL A 182 9.12 -28.90 15.20
C VAL A 182 10.64 -29.17 15.09
N GLY A 183 11.30 -28.60 14.09
CA GLY A 183 12.74 -28.77 13.86
C GLY A 183 13.65 -28.10 14.91
N LEU A 184 13.11 -27.19 15.71
CA LEU A 184 13.81 -26.61 16.84
C LEU A 184 13.87 -27.56 18.05
N ASP A 185 12.97 -28.54 18.14
CA ASP A 185 12.87 -29.42 19.30
C ASP A 185 14.18 -30.16 19.59
N GLY A 186 14.58 -30.15 20.87
CA GLY A 186 15.83 -30.76 21.32
C GLY A 186 17.12 -29.99 20.95
N ARG A 187 17.04 -28.89 20.19
CA ARG A 187 18.24 -28.09 19.90
C ARG A 187 18.69 -27.32 21.12
N GLU A 188 20.00 -27.32 21.34
CA GLU A 188 20.67 -26.57 22.38
C GLU A 188 21.33 -25.32 21.78
N VAL A 189 21.11 -24.17 22.41
CA VAL A 189 21.71 -22.87 22.05
C VAL A 189 22.22 -22.17 23.33
N THR A 190 23.13 -21.24 23.18
CA THR A 190 23.61 -20.41 24.31
C THR A 190 22.83 -19.09 24.31
N VAL A 191 22.01 -18.84 25.33
CA VAL A 191 21.23 -17.62 25.51
C VAL A 191 21.72 -16.88 26.74
N ALA A 192 22.17 -15.64 26.60
CA ALA A 192 22.75 -14.85 27.71
C ALA A 192 23.80 -15.60 28.50
N GLY A 193 24.67 -16.38 27.84
CA GLY A 193 25.75 -17.17 28.44
C GLY A 193 25.29 -18.45 29.15
N LYS A 194 24.04 -18.87 29.01
CA LYS A 194 23.49 -20.10 29.60
C LYS A 194 22.97 -21.05 28.50
N PRO A 195 23.16 -22.37 28.68
CA PRO A 195 22.56 -23.32 27.75
C PRO A 195 21.05 -23.29 27.86
N PHE A 196 20.38 -23.25 26.69
CA PHE A 196 18.93 -23.31 26.53
C PHE A 196 18.59 -24.42 25.54
N VAL A 197 17.72 -25.34 25.96
CA VAL A 197 17.22 -26.43 25.10
C VAL A 197 15.77 -26.14 24.70
N PHE A 198 15.52 -26.11 23.42
CA PHE A 198 14.15 -25.96 22.89
C PHE A 198 13.33 -27.22 23.22
N SER A 199 12.14 -27.00 23.79
CA SER A 199 11.12 -28.06 23.98
C SER A 199 9.85 -27.57 23.27
N THR A 200 9.77 -27.85 21.99
CA THR A 200 8.76 -27.26 21.08
C THR A 200 7.79 -28.27 20.50
N ALA A 201 8.08 -29.55 20.63
CA ALA A 201 7.24 -30.60 20.08
C ALA A 201 7.17 -31.83 21.00
N THR A 202 6.14 -32.65 20.80
CA THR A 202 5.99 -33.94 21.44
C THR A 202 5.49 -34.95 20.43
N THR A 203 5.88 -36.21 20.61
CA THR A 203 5.39 -37.29 19.77
C THR A 203 4.14 -37.89 20.39
N ILE A 204 3.04 -37.87 19.66
CA ILE A 204 1.78 -38.56 20.05
C ILE A 204 1.64 -39.81 19.17
N THR A 205 1.27 -40.90 19.80
CA THR A 205 0.93 -42.16 19.09
C THR A 205 -0.57 -42.36 19.20
N ASP A 206 -1.25 -42.51 18.06
CA ASP A 206 -2.68 -42.81 18.05
C ASP A 206 -2.96 -44.30 18.39
N GLU A 207 -4.25 -44.65 18.51
CA GLU A 207 -4.67 -46.02 18.82
C GLU A 207 -4.31 -47.04 17.72
N GLU A 208 -4.01 -46.55 16.51
CA GLU A 208 -3.61 -47.34 15.34
C GLU A 208 -2.10 -47.53 15.26
N GLY A 209 -1.33 -46.96 16.21
CA GLY A 209 0.13 -47.04 16.27
C GLY A 209 0.86 -46.06 15.37
N THR A 210 0.13 -45.10 14.75
CA THR A 210 0.73 -44.05 13.94
C THR A 210 1.29 -42.98 14.86
N THR A 211 2.55 -42.60 14.68
CA THR A 211 3.20 -41.51 15.44
C THR A 211 3.17 -40.22 14.68
N ALA A 212 2.73 -39.14 15.35
CA ALA A 212 2.78 -37.80 14.83
C ALA A 212 3.51 -36.86 15.80
N THR A 213 4.43 -36.04 15.30
CA THR A 213 5.07 -35.01 16.08
C THR A 213 4.24 -33.73 16.00
N VAL A 214 3.76 -33.24 17.14
CA VAL A 214 2.91 -32.06 17.25
C VAL A 214 3.58 -30.96 18.05
N PRO A 215 3.42 -29.67 17.67
CA PRO A 215 3.94 -28.56 18.45
C PRO A 215 3.28 -28.48 19.84
N THR A 216 4.07 -28.20 20.86
CA THR A 216 3.62 -28.00 22.23
C THR A 216 3.60 -26.51 22.64
N VAL A 217 4.13 -25.64 21.79
CA VAL A 217 4.22 -24.19 22.01
C VAL A 217 3.05 -23.46 21.33
N GLU A 218 2.65 -22.34 21.90
CA GLU A 218 1.70 -21.40 21.26
C GLU A 218 2.45 -20.44 20.36
N VAL A 219 2.06 -20.35 19.09
CA VAL A 219 2.63 -19.39 18.14
C VAL A 219 1.73 -18.18 18.09
N ARG A 220 2.27 -17.00 18.45
CA ARG A 220 1.54 -15.73 18.45
C ARG A 220 2.18 -14.75 17.48
N PHE A 221 1.40 -14.33 16.47
CA PHE A 221 1.86 -13.33 15.52
C PHE A 221 1.78 -11.92 16.10
N HIS A 222 2.91 -11.25 16.17
CA HIS A 222 3.03 -9.86 16.56
C HIS A 222 3.09 -8.96 15.32
N LYS A 223 2.39 -7.82 15.38
CA LYS A 223 2.34 -6.86 14.27
C LYS A 223 2.63 -5.46 14.80
N PRO A 224 3.35 -4.63 14.04
CA PRO A 224 3.58 -3.24 14.42
C PRO A 224 2.25 -2.47 14.49
N GLY A 225 2.26 -1.36 15.21
CA GLY A 225 1.11 -0.48 15.38
C GLY A 225 0.54 0.02 14.04
N LEU A 226 -0.73 0.44 14.07
CA LEU A 226 -1.44 0.88 12.85
C LEU A 226 -0.72 2.03 12.14
N TRP A 227 -0.13 2.95 12.88
CA TRP A 227 0.61 4.09 12.31
C TRP A 227 1.85 3.62 11.54
N THR A 228 2.67 2.75 12.11
CA THR A 228 3.83 2.17 11.43
C THR A 228 3.40 1.41 10.17
N ARG A 229 2.34 0.61 10.26
CA ARG A 229 1.79 -0.11 9.09
C ARG A 229 1.29 0.83 7.99
N PHE A 230 0.67 1.95 8.36
CA PHE A 230 0.22 2.96 7.40
C PHE A 230 1.41 3.60 6.66
N LEU A 231 2.45 4.02 7.38
CA LEU A 231 3.64 4.61 6.78
C LEU A 231 4.37 3.63 5.86
N ARG A 232 4.43 2.36 6.24
CA ARG A 232 5.08 1.30 5.45
C ARG A 232 4.42 1.04 4.09
N LEU A 233 3.23 1.56 3.82
CA LEU A 233 2.66 1.54 2.46
C LEU A 233 3.58 2.20 1.42
N ALA A 234 4.43 3.15 1.83
CA ALA A 234 5.38 3.84 0.96
C ALA A 234 6.84 3.37 1.13
N ALA A 235 7.07 2.28 1.87
CA ALA A 235 8.43 1.81 2.18
C ALA A 235 9.11 1.10 0.99
N ARG A 236 8.39 0.71 -0.05
CA ARG A 236 8.97 0.13 -1.27
C ARG A 236 9.24 1.20 -2.32
N PRO A 237 10.30 1.07 -3.13
CA PRO A 237 10.62 2.03 -4.18
C PRO A 237 9.44 2.33 -5.12
N GLU A 238 8.78 1.30 -5.63
CA GLU A 238 7.65 1.42 -6.55
C GLU A 238 6.42 2.07 -5.94
N THR A 239 6.14 1.82 -4.66
CA THR A 239 4.99 2.43 -3.98
C THR A 239 5.24 3.89 -3.62
N SER A 240 6.48 4.24 -3.26
CA SER A 240 6.91 5.63 -3.08
C SER A 240 6.76 6.44 -4.37
N PHE A 241 7.22 5.88 -5.51
CA PHE A 241 7.00 6.46 -6.83
C PHE A 241 5.51 6.62 -7.14
N PHE A 242 4.70 5.57 -6.92
CA PHE A 242 3.25 5.61 -7.11
C PHE A 242 2.60 6.75 -6.31
N PHE A 243 2.90 6.86 -5.01
CA PHE A 243 2.28 7.89 -4.17
C PHE A 243 2.67 9.31 -4.59
N LEU A 244 3.90 9.53 -5.06
CA LEU A 244 4.29 10.82 -5.59
C LEU A 244 3.53 11.16 -6.86
N VAL A 245 3.53 10.26 -7.84
CA VAL A 245 2.86 10.48 -9.14
C VAL A 245 1.35 10.62 -8.96
N ALA A 246 0.71 9.73 -8.21
CA ALA A 246 -0.73 9.76 -7.94
C ALA A 246 -1.11 11.00 -7.12
N GLY A 247 -0.34 11.34 -6.10
CA GLY A 247 -0.57 12.53 -5.28
C GLY A 247 -0.54 13.82 -6.10
N LEU A 248 0.45 13.97 -6.98
CA LEU A 248 0.53 15.11 -7.89
C LEU A 248 -0.63 15.12 -8.91
N ALA A 249 -0.98 13.96 -9.47
CA ALA A 249 -2.08 13.86 -10.42
C ALA A 249 -3.42 14.23 -9.78
N VAL A 250 -3.69 13.73 -8.56
CA VAL A 250 -4.93 14.06 -7.82
C VAL A 250 -4.93 15.51 -7.35
N ALA A 251 -3.78 16.10 -7.00
CA ALA A 251 -3.68 17.53 -6.69
C ALA A 251 -4.02 18.41 -7.91
N VAL A 252 -3.53 18.03 -9.09
CA VAL A 252 -3.90 18.69 -10.35
C VAL A 252 -5.40 18.53 -10.63
N PHE A 253 -5.96 17.34 -10.42
CA PHE A 253 -7.39 17.09 -10.57
C PHE A 253 -8.22 18.02 -9.68
N GLU A 254 -7.88 18.13 -8.39
CA GLU A 254 -8.59 19.03 -7.45
C GLU A 254 -8.57 20.48 -7.91
N PHE A 255 -7.42 20.95 -8.41
CA PHE A 255 -7.25 22.30 -8.89
C PHE A 255 -8.23 22.62 -10.05
N TYR A 256 -8.44 21.68 -10.99
CA TYR A 256 -9.33 21.86 -12.14
C TYR A 256 -10.78 21.43 -11.88
N ALA A 257 -11.00 20.46 -11.01
CA ALA A 257 -12.33 19.93 -10.73
C ALA A 257 -13.12 20.79 -9.73
N ALA A 258 -12.47 21.65 -8.94
CA ALA A 258 -13.06 22.49 -7.89
C ALA A 258 -14.09 21.71 -7.04
N GLY A 259 -13.64 20.58 -6.48
CA GLY A 259 -14.47 19.63 -5.75
C GLY A 259 -14.82 20.07 -4.33
N VAL A 260 -15.35 19.15 -3.54
CA VAL A 260 -15.65 19.33 -2.12
C VAL A 260 -14.44 19.09 -1.19
N GLY A 261 -13.23 19.02 -1.74
CA GLY A 261 -11.99 18.83 -0.99
C GLY A 261 -11.63 17.36 -0.68
N ILE A 262 -12.42 16.39 -1.10
CA ILE A 262 -12.09 14.96 -0.90
C ILE A 262 -10.84 14.57 -1.67
N SER A 263 -10.72 14.98 -2.93
CA SER A 263 -9.53 14.74 -3.73
C SER A 263 -8.31 15.49 -3.19
N ALA A 264 -8.49 16.68 -2.62
CA ALA A 264 -7.42 17.39 -1.91
C ALA A 264 -6.90 16.58 -0.71
N ALA A 265 -7.78 15.97 0.08
CA ALA A 265 -7.39 15.11 1.19
C ALA A 265 -6.64 13.86 0.70
N VAL A 266 -7.12 13.22 -0.38
CA VAL A 266 -6.43 12.07 -0.99
C VAL A 266 -5.05 12.47 -1.52
N ALA A 267 -4.94 13.61 -2.20
CA ALA A 267 -3.65 14.14 -2.66
C ALA A 267 -2.69 14.39 -1.49
N ALA A 268 -3.17 15.03 -0.41
CA ALA A 268 -2.37 15.32 0.77
C ALA A 268 -1.84 14.04 1.44
N VAL A 269 -2.69 13.03 1.62
CA VAL A 269 -2.28 11.73 2.17
C VAL A 269 -1.27 11.04 1.26
N SER A 270 -1.49 11.04 -0.06
CA SER A 270 -0.58 10.43 -1.03
C SER A 270 0.78 11.14 -1.02
N LEU A 271 0.81 12.48 -1.03
CA LEU A 271 2.06 13.24 -0.98
C LEU A 271 2.77 13.11 0.37
N PHE A 272 2.03 12.98 1.48
CA PHE A 272 2.59 12.70 2.78
C PHE A 272 3.29 11.32 2.80
N LEU A 273 2.63 10.28 2.27
CA LEU A 273 3.24 8.95 2.12
C LEU A 273 4.45 8.98 1.18
N ALA A 274 4.35 9.70 0.04
CA ALA A 274 5.51 9.91 -0.82
C ALA A 274 6.67 10.56 -0.07
N GLY A 275 6.40 11.60 0.72
CA GLY A 275 7.40 12.27 1.56
C GLY A 275 8.07 11.32 2.55
N TYR A 276 7.30 10.45 3.19
CA TYR A 276 7.85 9.40 4.05
C TYR A 276 8.74 8.43 3.25
N GLY A 277 8.27 7.92 2.11
CA GLY A 277 9.09 7.06 1.23
C GLY A 277 10.39 7.75 0.79
N LEU A 278 10.33 9.03 0.41
CA LEU A 278 11.51 9.83 0.04
C LEU A 278 12.49 10.02 1.20
N SER A 279 12.03 9.98 2.46
CA SER A 279 12.89 10.16 3.63
C SER A 279 13.66 8.89 4.02
N ILE A 280 13.12 7.71 3.71
CA ILE A 280 13.72 6.43 4.10
C ILE A 280 14.42 5.70 2.95
N LEU A 281 14.05 6.01 1.70
CA LEU A 281 14.59 5.35 0.52
C LEU A 281 15.71 6.19 -0.12
N PRO A 282 16.75 5.57 -0.68
CA PRO A 282 17.83 6.27 -1.41
C PRO A 282 17.34 6.69 -2.81
N VAL A 283 16.36 7.60 -2.84
CA VAL A 283 15.76 8.08 -4.08
C VAL A 283 16.67 9.10 -4.76
N ARG A 284 16.85 8.97 -6.08
CA ARG A 284 17.62 9.94 -6.86
C ARG A 284 16.89 11.28 -6.98
N PRO A 285 17.47 12.40 -6.51
CA PRO A 285 16.78 13.69 -6.52
C PRO A 285 16.36 14.16 -7.93
N TRP A 286 17.16 13.82 -8.96
CA TRP A 286 16.80 14.16 -10.35
C TRP A 286 15.59 13.38 -10.85
N ALA A 287 15.33 12.14 -10.35
CA ALA A 287 14.15 11.38 -10.71
C ALA A 287 12.88 12.04 -10.15
N VAL A 288 12.94 12.56 -8.91
CA VAL A 288 11.86 13.35 -8.31
C VAL A 288 11.60 14.62 -9.13
N ALA A 289 12.67 15.34 -9.51
CA ALA A 289 12.55 16.54 -10.36
C ALA A 289 11.93 16.18 -11.73
N LEU A 290 12.27 15.03 -12.29
CA LEU A 290 11.72 14.57 -13.56
C LEU A 290 10.23 14.23 -13.47
N VAL A 291 9.77 13.64 -12.35
CA VAL A 291 8.33 13.44 -12.08
C VAL A 291 7.59 14.78 -12.01
N ALA A 292 8.15 15.76 -11.31
CA ALA A 292 7.56 17.10 -11.24
C ALA A 292 7.51 17.76 -12.63
N ALA A 293 8.59 17.69 -13.41
CA ALA A 293 8.63 18.21 -14.78
C ALA A 293 7.62 17.50 -15.70
N ALA A 294 7.50 16.18 -15.61
CA ALA A 294 6.52 15.40 -16.37
C ALA A 294 5.08 15.84 -16.03
N THR A 295 4.78 16.03 -14.74
CA THR A 295 3.47 16.55 -14.30
C THR A 295 3.19 17.93 -14.91
N LEU A 296 4.16 18.86 -14.91
CA LEU A 296 4.01 20.17 -15.53
C LEU A 296 3.79 20.10 -17.05
N LEU A 297 4.47 19.19 -17.75
CA LEU A 297 4.28 18.98 -19.18
C LEU A 297 2.86 18.45 -19.49
N TYR A 298 2.35 17.51 -18.70
CA TYR A 298 0.97 17.04 -18.83
C TYR A 298 -0.04 18.16 -18.58
N VAL A 299 0.15 18.97 -17.54
CA VAL A 299 -0.71 20.12 -17.23
C VAL A 299 -0.69 21.13 -18.38
N TRP A 300 0.48 21.36 -18.97
CA TRP A 300 0.64 22.29 -20.08
C TRP A 300 -0.15 21.84 -21.34
N ASP A 301 0.00 20.56 -21.74
CA ASP A 301 -0.77 20.01 -22.87
C ASP A 301 -2.26 19.99 -22.57
N PHE A 302 -2.64 19.63 -21.33
CA PHE A 302 -4.03 19.69 -20.90
C PHE A 302 -4.65 21.10 -21.05
N GLN A 303 -3.93 22.15 -20.63
CA GLN A 303 -4.40 23.55 -20.76
C GLN A 303 -4.57 23.98 -22.23
N ARG A 304 -3.78 23.41 -23.14
CA ARG A 304 -3.87 23.67 -24.58
C ARG A 304 -4.89 22.78 -25.29
N ASN A 305 -5.49 21.84 -24.57
CA ASN A 305 -6.39 20.81 -25.11
C ASN A 305 -5.80 20.05 -26.30
N ASP A 306 -4.50 19.82 -26.27
CA ASP A 306 -3.70 19.16 -27.29
C ASP A 306 -2.77 18.12 -26.64
N LEU A 307 -3.12 16.85 -26.76
CA LEU A 307 -2.29 15.73 -26.32
C LEU A 307 -1.22 15.48 -27.38
N GLY A 308 -0.09 16.16 -27.25
CA GLY A 308 0.95 16.18 -28.24
C GLY A 308 2.30 15.64 -27.77
N LEU A 309 3.35 16.20 -28.37
CA LEU A 309 4.74 15.82 -28.08
C LEU A 309 5.11 15.95 -26.60
N ARG A 310 4.57 16.94 -25.87
CA ARG A 310 4.88 17.17 -24.45
C ARG A 310 4.34 16.06 -23.59
N SER A 311 3.12 15.59 -23.85
CA SER A 311 2.56 14.42 -23.14
C SER A 311 3.37 13.15 -23.41
N ALA A 312 3.87 12.97 -24.62
CA ALA A 312 4.78 11.87 -24.96
C ALA A 312 6.11 12.00 -24.19
N LEU A 313 6.69 13.19 -24.13
CA LEU A 313 7.91 13.46 -23.35
C LEU A 313 7.68 13.28 -21.84
N ALA A 314 6.51 13.69 -21.32
CA ALA A 314 6.12 13.48 -19.93
C ALA A 314 6.04 11.98 -19.61
N THR A 315 5.38 11.20 -20.47
CA THR A 315 5.30 9.74 -20.32
C THR A 315 6.69 9.10 -20.31
N ALA A 316 7.54 9.46 -21.29
CA ALA A 316 8.92 8.97 -21.35
C ALA A 316 9.72 9.36 -20.10
N GLY A 317 9.56 10.60 -19.64
CA GLY A 317 10.16 11.09 -18.39
C GLY A 317 9.73 10.28 -17.17
N LEU A 318 8.44 9.94 -17.05
CA LEU A 318 7.95 9.08 -15.96
C LEU A 318 8.50 7.66 -16.02
N VAL A 319 8.67 7.08 -17.22
CA VAL A 319 9.32 5.77 -17.39
C VAL A 319 10.76 5.83 -16.88
N VAL A 320 11.53 6.83 -17.32
CA VAL A 320 12.93 7.01 -16.92
C VAL A 320 13.03 7.24 -15.41
N ALA A 321 12.19 8.13 -14.86
CA ALA A 321 12.15 8.39 -13.42
C ALA A 321 11.80 7.14 -12.60
N GLY A 322 10.80 6.38 -13.05
CA GLY A 322 10.34 5.19 -12.34
C GLY A 322 11.37 4.05 -12.36
N VAL A 323 11.99 3.78 -13.50
CA VAL A 323 13.03 2.73 -13.62
C VAL A 323 14.30 3.10 -12.85
N ALA A 324 14.66 4.38 -12.86
CA ALA A 324 15.85 4.89 -12.19
C ALA A 324 15.55 5.52 -10.83
N TRP A 325 14.45 5.13 -10.17
CA TRP A 325 13.93 5.77 -8.97
C TRP A 325 14.93 5.78 -7.82
N THR A 326 15.55 4.63 -7.54
CA THR A 326 16.50 4.48 -6.43
C THR A 326 17.94 4.39 -6.92
N ASP A 327 18.86 4.84 -6.06
CA ASP A 327 20.31 4.68 -6.20
C ASP A 327 20.76 3.61 -5.21
N ALA A 328 20.45 2.36 -5.53
CA ALA A 328 20.58 1.29 -4.58
C ALA A 328 21.29 0.08 -5.17
N ALA A 329 21.64 -0.84 -4.29
CA ALA A 329 22.14 -2.16 -4.64
C ALA A 329 21.19 -2.87 -5.62
N PRO A 330 21.68 -3.79 -6.44
CA PRO A 330 20.91 -4.43 -7.51
C PRO A 330 19.58 -5.03 -7.06
N GLN A 331 19.52 -5.53 -5.84
CA GLN A 331 18.34 -6.17 -5.22
C GLN A 331 17.26 -5.18 -4.74
N PHE A 332 17.50 -3.86 -4.85
CA PHE A 332 16.63 -2.81 -4.32
C PHE A 332 16.00 -1.94 -5.41
N GLY A 333 15.88 -2.46 -6.62
CA GLY A 333 15.26 -1.78 -7.74
C GLY A 333 13.72 -1.78 -7.67
N PRO A 334 13.06 -0.76 -8.24
CA PRO A 334 11.60 -0.75 -8.34
C PRO A 334 11.11 -1.85 -9.28
N ASN A 335 9.96 -2.46 -8.95
CA ASN A 335 9.34 -3.47 -9.80
C ASN A 335 8.89 -2.83 -11.14
N PRO A 336 9.41 -3.28 -12.31
CA PRO A 336 9.14 -2.64 -13.60
C PRO A 336 7.67 -2.73 -14.02
N TRP A 337 6.95 -3.76 -13.62
CA TRP A 337 5.52 -3.91 -13.92
C TRP A 337 4.67 -2.88 -13.16
N VAL A 338 5.01 -2.60 -11.91
CA VAL A 338 4.32 -1.56 -11.13
C VAL A 338 4.60 -0.19 -11.73
N VAL A 339 5.85 0.10 -12.09
CA VAL A 339 6.21 1.35 -12.78
C VAL A 339 5.41 1.49 -14.09
N LEU A 340 5.31 0.43 -14.89
CA LEU A 340 4.52 0.45 -16.12
C LEU A 340 3.05 0.78 -15.85
N VAL A 341 2.43 0.13 -14.88
CA VAL A 341 1.02 0.39 -14.51
C VAL A 341 0.83 1.83 -14.06
N VAL A 342 1.72 2.37 -13.24
CA VAL A 342 1.67 3.76 -12.78
C VAL A 342 1.77 4.73 -13.95
N VAL A 343 2.72 4.51 -14.87
CA VAL A 343 2.94 5.39 -16.03
C VAL A 343 1.73 5.34 -16.98
N VAL A 344 1.25 4.14 -17.32
CA VAL A 344 0.07 3.98 -18.19
C VAL A 344 -1.17 4.59 -17.53
N GLY A 345 -1.41 4.33 -16.24
CA GLY A 345 -2.51 4.90 -15.48
C GLY A 345 -2.47 6.43 -15.49
N THR A 346 -1.29 7.02 -15.33
CA THR A 346 -1.08 8.47 -15.35
C THR A 346 -1.36 9.06 -16.74
N ALA A 347 -0.87 8.42 -17.80
CA ALA A 347 -1.14 8.85 -19.18
C ALA A 347 -2.65 8.80 -19.51
N LEU A 348 -3.33 7.74 -19.09
CA LEU A 348 -4.80 7.62 -19.23
C LEU A 348 -5.54 8.66 -18.39
N PHE A 349 -5.09 8.94 -17.19
CA PHE A 349 -5.67 9.95 -16.31
C PHE A 349 -5.65 11.33 -16.97
N TYR A 350 -4.51 11.80 -17.43
CA TYR A 350 -4.38 13.10 -18.11
C TYR A 350 -5.06 13.12 -19.48
N GLY A 351 -4.99 12.01 -20.23
CA GLY A 351 -5.55 11.90 -21.57
C GLY A 351 -7.06 11.80 -21.61
N MET A 352 -7.68 11.11 -20.66
CA MET A 352 -9.11 10.79 -20.69
C MET A 352 -9.87 11.36 -19.49
N ALA A 353 -9.46 11.05 -18.26
CA ALA A 353 -10.25 11.38 -17.07
C ALA A 353 -10.32 12.89 -16.84
N LEU A 354 -9.19 13.56 -16.81
CA LEU A 354 -9.12 15.01 -16.58
C LEU A 354 -9.79 15.81 -17.71
N THR A 355 -9.60 15.41 -18.97
CA THR A 355 -10.23 16.07 -20.12
C THR A 355 -11.76 15.93 -20.08
N THR A 356 -12.28 14.77 -19.66
CA THR A 356 -13.72 14.54 -19.54
C THR A 356 -14.34 15.43 -18.45
N VAL A 357 -13.71 15.52 -17.29
CA VAL A 357 -14.16 16.36 -16.17
C VAL A 357 -14.12 17.84 -16.55
N ALA A 358 -13.04 18.30 -17.18
CA ALA A 358 -12.94 19.69 -17.63
C ALA A 358 -14.02 20.04 -18.66
N ARG A 359 -14.27 19.16 -19.64
CA ARG A 359 -15.34 19.39 -20.64
C ARG A 359 -16.72 19.45 -20.00
N SER A 360 -17.02 18.58 -19.04
CA SER A 360 -18.34 18.58 -18.37
C SER A 360 -18.60 19.86 -17.57
N ARG A 361 -17.56 20.53 -17.08
CA ARG A 361 -17.67 21.78 -16.30
C ARG A 361 -17.58 23.04 -17.16
N LEU A 362 -16.83 22.99 -18.26
CA LEU A 362 -16.70 24.11 -19.19
C LEU A 362 -17.74 24.06 -20.32
N SER A 363 -18.52 22.97 -20.43
CA SER A 363 -19.73 23.01 -21.27
C SER A 363 -20.66 24.05 -20.67
N THR A 364 -20.83 25.13 -21.40
CA THR A 364 -21.84 26.16 -21.13
C THR A 364 -23.16 25.46 -20.80
N PRO A 365 -23.82 25.77 -19.68
CA PRO A 365 -25.12 25.20 -19.40
C PRO A 365 -26.03 25.42 -20.60
N THR A 366 -26.56 24.36 -21.17
CA THR A 366 -27.57 24.43 -22.21
C THR A 366 -28.90 24.98 -21.66
N ILE A 367 -28.89 25.34 -20.39
CA ILE A 367 -29.96 25.98 -19.63
C ILE A 367 -29.57 27.46 -19.56
N GLY A 368 -30.12 28.26 -20.43
CA GLY A 368 -29.83 29.68 -20.38
C GLY A 368 -30.10 30.37 -21.71
N ARG A 369 -31.23 30.09 -22.32
CA ARG A 369 -31.79 30.96 -23.35
C ARG A 369 -32.51 32.17 -22.74
N GLU A 370 -32.43 32.30 -21.42
CA GLU A 370 -32.97 33.41 -20.65
C GLU A 370 -32.42 34.77 -21.12
N HIS A 371 -31.23 34.80 -21.68
CA HIS A 371 -30.64 35.99 -22.29
C HIS A 371 -31.40 36.46 -23.56
N LEU A 372 -32.24 35.58 -24.13
CA LEU A 372 -33.10 35.93 -25.26
C LEU A 372 -34.39 36.66 -24.81
N VAL A 373 -34.79 36.56 -23.55
CA VAL A 373 -35.98 37.27 -23.02
C VAL A 373 -35.73 38.78 -23.13
N GLY A 374 -36.72 39.47 -23.69
CA GLY A 374 -36.65 40.91 -23.99
C GLY A 374 -35.89 41.25 -25.28
N ARG A 375 -35.38 40.26 -26.04
CA ARG A 375 -34.73 40.52 -27.31
C ARG A 375 -35.76 40.71 -28.41
N PRO A 376 -35.59 41.74 -29.27
CA PRO A 376 -36.43 41.94 -30.44
C PRO A 376 -36.03 40.98 -31.54
N GLY A 377 -37.01 40.55 -32.34
CA GLY A 377 -36.84 39.68 -33.51
C GLY A 377 -37.90 39.94 -34.59
N ARG A 378 -37.91 39.08 -35.59
CA ARG A 378 -38.93 39.12 -36.68
C ARG A 378 -39.48 37.71 -36.90
N ALA A 379 -40.75 37.64 -37.24
CA ALA A 379 -41.41 36.43 -37.70
C ALA A 379 -40.82 36.03 -39.05
N VAL A 380 -40.30 34.82 -39.21
CA VAL A 380 -39.84 34.26 -40.50
C VAL A 380 -40.96 33.49 -41.20
N THR A 381 -41.89 32.94 -40.42
CA THR A 381 -43.12 32.31 -40.92
C THR A 381 -44.26 32.85 -40.10
N PRO A 382 -45.52 32.80 -40.65
CA PRO A 382 -46.71 33.15 -39.88
C PRO A 382 -46.72 32.36 -38.53
N LEU A 383 -47.08 33.06 -37.46
CA LEU A 383 -47.21 32.47 -36.09
C LEU A 383 -48.73 32.44 -35.77
N ASP A 384 -49.35 31.21 -35.81
CA ASP A 384 -50.74 30.96 -35.44
C ASP A 384 -50.93 29.47 -34.99
N PRO A 385 -50.73 29.10 -33.75
CA PRO A 385 -49.99 29.76 -32.69
C PRO A 385 -48.48 29.54 -32.77
N GLU A 386 -47.96 28.64 -33.63
CA GLU A 386 -46.55 28.26 -33.73
C GLU A 386 -45.94 28.68 -35.08
N GLY A 387 -44.66 29.02 -35.07
CA GLY A 387 -43.91 29.38 -36.25
C GLY A 387 -42.41 29.50 -35.98
N ILE A 388 -41.71 30.19 -36.88
CA ILE A 388 -40.27 30.42 -36.77
C ILE A 388 -40.01 31.92 -36.68
N VAL A 389 -39.19 32.33 -35.71
CA VAL A 389 -38.72 33.71 -35.55
C VAL A 389 -37.22 33.78 -35.73
N GLU A 390 -36.71 34.90 -36.18
CA GLU A 390 -35.28 35.20 -36.21
C GLU A 390 -34.96 36.21 -35.12
N ILE A 391 -34.02 35.81 -34.22
CA ILE A 391 -33.53 36.60 -33.08
C ILE A 391 -32.01 36.58 -33.10
N ASP A 392 -31.37 37.72 -33.10
CA ASP A 392 -29.91 37.89 -33.14
C ASP A 392 -29.25 37.06 -34.30
N GLY A 393 -29.93 36.99 -35.48
CA GLY A 393 -29.44 36.26 -36.66
C GLY A 393 -29.63 34.74 -36.63
N ALA A 394 -30.24 34.18 -35.59
CA ALA A 394 -30.54 32.77 -35.49
C ALA A 394 -32.04 32.48 -35.57
N ARG A 395 -32.41 31.38 -36.23
CA ARG A 395 -33.83 30.95 -36.37
C ARG A 395 -34.22 30.06 -35.19
N TRP A 396 -35.35 30.44 -34.55
CA TRP A 396 -35.91 29.77 -33.41
C TRP A 396 -37.37 29.36 -33.65
N ARG A 397 -37.75 28.22 -33.11
CA ARG A 397 -39.18 27.90 -32.98
C ARG A 397 -39.78 28.81 -31.93
N ALA A 398 -40.94 29.39 -32.28
CA ALA A 398 -41.66 30.30 -31.39
C ALA A 398 -43.14 29.98 -31.37
N ARG A 399 -43.77 30.32 -30.26
CA ARG A 399 -45.19 30.21 -30.03
C ARG A 399 -45.71 31.56 -29.55
N THR A 400 -46.89 31.97 -30.07
CA THR A 400 -47.58 33.20 -29.63
C THR A 400 -48.36 32.95 -28.35
N HIS A 401 -48.51 33.97 -27.52
CA HIS A 401 -49.46 33.92 -26.40
C HIS A 401 -50.89 33.90 -26.98
N ARG A 402 -51.83 33.17 -26.39
CA ARG A 402 -53.16 32.67 -26.82
C ARG A 402 -54.03 33.61 -27.62
N SER A 403 -53.72 34.87 -27.82
CA SER A 403 -54.59 35.85 -28.51
C SER A 403 -53.87 36.70 -29.58
N ALA A 404 -52.61 36.41 -29.90
CA ALA A 404 -51.85 37.14 -30.88
C ALA A 404 -51.49 36.24 -32.07
N SER A 405 -51.72 36.71 -33.32
CA SER A 405 -51.16 36.11 -34.54
C SER A 405 -50.22 37.13 -35.17
N PHE A 406 -49.10 36.64 -35.75
CA PHE A 406 -48.16 37.49 -36.47
C PHE A 406 -48.01 37.00 -37.89
N ALA A 407 -47.99 37.94 -38.84
CA ALA A 407 -47.67 37.66 -40.24
C ALA A 407 -46.16 37.54 -40.44
N GLU A 408 -45.71 36.94 -41.53
CA GLU A 408 -44.33 36.93 -41.95
C GLU A 408 -43.75 38.35 -42.05
N GLY A 409 -42.61 38.59 -41.37
CA GLY A 409 -41.97 39.90 -41.32
C GLY A 409 -42.35 40.78 -40.12
N ASP A 410 -43.42 40.42 -39.39
CA ASP A 410 -43.83 41.20 -38.22
C ASP A 410 -42.76 41.21 -37.10
N PRO A 411 -42.60 42.37 -36.43
CA PRO A 411 -41.69 42.47 -35.30
C PRO A 411 -42.28 41.76 -34.09
N VAL A 412 -41.45 41.01 -33.43
CA VAL A 412 -41.77 40.25 -32.20
C VAL A 412 -40.73 40.49 -31.11
N GLU A 413 -41.11 40.28 -29.85
CA GLU A 413 -40.21 40.31 -28.70
C GLU A 413 -40.37 39.00 -27.93
N VAL A 414 -39.25 38.47 -27.42
CA VAL A 414 -39.24 37.24 -26.60
C VAL A 414 -39.74 37.55 -25.21
N LEU A 415 -40.85 36.92 -24.82
CA LEU A 415 -41.49 37.11 -23.50
C LEU A 415 -40.98 36.06 -22.48
N ALA A 416 -40.83 34.82 -22.95
CA ALA A 416 -40.36 33.72 -22.12
C ALA A 416 -39.67 32.64 -22.96
N VAL A 417 -38.95 31.74 -22.33
CA VAL A 417 -38.32 30.57 -22.93
C VAL A 417 -38.92 29.31 -22.30
N ASP A 418 -39.60 28.50 -23.11
CA ASP A 418 -40.14 27.20 -22.67
C ASP A 418 -39.40 26.05 -23.37
N GLY A 419 -38.36 25.54 -22.71
CA GLY A 419 -37.48 24.51 -23.25
C GLY A 419 -36.78 24.95 -24.54
N VAL A 420 -37.20 24.41 -25.71
CA VAL A 420 -36.62 24.72 -27.03
C VAL A 420 -37.49 25.70 -27.85
N VAL A 421 -38.64 26.14 -27.31
CA VAL A 421 -39.59 27.04 -27.95
C VAL A 421 -39.57 28.39 -27.25
N LEU A 422 -39.51 29.48 -28.02
CA LEU A 422 -39.60 30.82 -27.47
C LEU A 422 -41.09 31.27 -27.45
N GLU A 423 -41.53 31.82 -26.33
CA GLU A 423 -42.80 32.50 -26.25
C GLU A 423 -42.61 33.95 -26.67
N VAL A 424 -43.33 34.38 -27.72
CA VAL A 424 -43.15 35.71 -28.29
C VAL A 424 -44.45 36.51 -28.25
N GLY A 425 -44.32 37.81 -28.16
CA GLY A 425 -45.41 38.76 -28.18
C GLY A 425 -45.09 40.03 -28.98
N PRO A 426 -46.04 41.01 -29.03
CA PRO A 426 -45.78 42.28 -29.68
C PRO A 426 -44.64 43.03 -28.90
N PRO A 427 -43.77 43.76 -29.61
CA PRO A 427 -42.73 44.55 -28.96
C PRO A 427 -43.34 45.54 -27.96
N LEU A 428 -42.80 45.55 -26.75
CA LEU A 428 -43.19 46.52 -25.75
C LEU A 428 -42.79 47.93 -26.26
N ALA A 429 -43.77 48.80 -26.41
CA ALA A 429 -43.51 50.20 -26.77
C ALA A 429 -42.59 50.80 -25.69
N LYS A 430 -41.33 51.11 -26.03
CA LYS A 430 -40.47 51.87 -25.17
C LYS A 430 -41.07 53.26 -25.01
N GLY A 431 -41.67 53.52 -23.83
CA GLY A 431 -42.07 54.84 -23.41
C GLY A 431 -40.88 55.77 -23.12
#